data_5b90739ab392bd4a018f0873cd5431b4
#
_entry.id   5b90739ab392bd4a018f0873cd5431b4
#
_cell.length_a   1.000
_cell.length_b   1.000
_cell.length_c   1.000
_cell.angle_alpha   90.00
_cell.angle_beta   90.00
_cell.angle_gamma   90.00
#
_symmetry.space_group_name_H-M   'P 1'
#
loop_
_entity.id
_entity.type
_entity.pdbx_description
1 polymer ?
#
loop_
_entity_poly.entity_id
_entity_poly.type
_entity_poly.pdbx_seq_one_letter_code
_entity_poly.pdbx_strand_id
1 'polypeptide(L)'
;MPNGFGDTQWEDLLALIREGRCTPFIGAGASAGTLPLGSQIARQWAEQYNYPLTDKTDLARVAQFLAIARYEMFPKDAIRREFQDKTPPDFSESGELHGVLADLNLPIYITTNYDDFMFRALKHRNRMAEREFCRWNRFPQVAGQISVFDRGFKPTPATPLVYHLHGHLEVPQSMVLTEGDYLDFLVRLSRDQDLLPPSIRTALAGTALLFIGYSLMDWSFRVVLRGLVGSLGASLGYTGLAVQLPPRGMVEQERERAQGYLDEYFDRIQNIKVNVFWGDAREFAGELCRRWEDYRP
;
A
#
# COMPACT_ATOMS: atom_id res chain seq x y z
N MET A 1 9.17 22.70 12.15
CA MET A 1 9.55 21.26 12.29
C MET A 1 10.06 20.78 10.95
N PRO A 2 11.25 20.15 10.81
CA PRO A 2 11.82 19.85 9.49
C PRO A 2 10.93 18.98 8.59
N ASN A 3 10.12 18.08 9.17
CA ASN A 3 9.33 17.09 8.42
C ASN A 3 7.82 17.22 8.60
N GLY A 4 7.32 18.35 9.11
CA GLY A 4 5.87 18.58 9.31
C GLY A 4 5.20 17.72 10.38
N PHE A 5 5.94 16.83 11.06
CA PHE A 5 5.44 15.88 12.04
C PHE A 5 6.08 16.16 13.40
N GLY A 6 5.29 16.61 14.37
CA GLY A 6 5.76 17.00 15.70
C GLY A 6 5.71 15.85 16.72
N ASP A 7 6.23 16.13 17.92
CA ASP A 7 6.29 15.10 18.98
C ASP A 7 4.91 14.59 19.37
N THR A 8 3.90 15.44 19.44
CA THR A 8 2.51 15.02 19.74
C THR A 8 1.97 14.02 18.73
N GLN A 9 2.18 14.26 17.42
CA GLN A 9 1.75 13.31 16.39
C GLN A 9 2.50 11.97 16.49
N TRP A 10 3.79 12.01 16.87
CA TRP A 10 4.56 10.80 17.14
C TRP A 10 4.03 10.03 18.34
N GLU A 11 3.74 10.71 19.45
CA GLU A 11 3.15 10.10 20.65
C GLU A 11 1.81 9.44 20.35
N ASP A 12 0.93 10.12 19.60
CA ASP A 12 -0.36 9.59 19.16
C ASP A 12 -0.19 8.34 18.30
N LEU A 13 0.75 8.37 17.32
CA LEU A 13 1.03 7.23 16.47
C LEU A 13 1.55 6.03 17.26
N LEU A 14 2.52 6.26 18.15
CA LEU A 14 3.11 5.20 18.97
C LEU A 14 2.07 4.57 19.93
N ALA A 15 1.18 5.39 20.48
CA ALA A 15 0.07 4.91 21.30
C ALA A 15 -0.87 4.00 20.49
N LEU A 16 -1.27 4.43 19.29
CA LEU A 16 -2.12 3.64 18.38
C LEU A 16 -1.45 2.33 17.96
N ILE A 17 -0.15 2.34 17.69
CA ILE A 17 0.62 1.14 17.37
C ILE A 17 0.62 0.19 18.56
N ARG A 18 0.91 0.68 19.76
CA ARG A 18 0.93 -0.13 21.00
C ARG A 18 -0.41 -0.77 21.31
N GLU A 19 -1.50 -0.06 21.03
CA GLU A 19 -2.88 -0.55 21.21
C GLU A 19 -3.34 -1.49 20.09
N GLY A 20 -2.51 -1.75 19.06
CA GLY A 20 -2.91 -2.53 17.89
C GLY A 20 -3.95 -1.86 17.02
N ARG A 21 -4.10 -0.53 17.13
CA ARG A 21 -5.09 0.30 16.42
C ARG A 21 -4.50 1.09 15.26
N CYS A 22 -3.40 0.60 14.71
CA CYS A 22 -2.78 1.12 13.50
C CYS A 22 -2.73 0.03 12.45
N THR A 23 -3.05 0.37 11.19
CA THR A 23 -2.96 -0.53 10.05
C THR A 23 -2.05 0.09 9.00
N PRO A 24 -0.83 -0.45 8.78
CA PRO A 24 0.01 -0.04 7.68
C PRO A 24 -0.65 -0.33 6.33
N PHE A 25 -0.63 0.66 5.45
CA PHE A 25 -1.10 0.57 4.07
C PHE A 25 0.09 0.87 3.15
N ILE A 26 0.64 -0.18 2.52
CA ILE A 26 1.96 -0.19 1.91
C ILE A 26 1.85 -0.12 0.39
N GLY A 27 2.49 0.86 -0.24
CA GLY A 27 2.54 1.07 -1.68
C GLY A 27 3.94 0.93 -2.25
N ALA A 28 4.07 1.09 -3.57
CA ALA A 28 5.29 0.81 -4.33
C ALA A 28 6.54 1.55 -3.86
N GLY A 29 6.40 2.77 -3.33
CA GLY A 29 7.52 3.53 -2.78
C GLY A 29 8.17 2.90 -1.55
N ALA A 30 7.48 1.99 -0.86
CA ALA A 30 8.03 1.23 0.26
C ALA A 30 9.14 0.25 -0.15
N SER A 31 9.09 -0.25 -1.39
CA SER A 31 10.07 -1.16 -1.98
C SER A 31 11.07 -0.43 -2.91
N ALA A 32 11.07 0.91 -2.91
CA ALA A 32 11.96 1.71 -3.75
C ALA A 32 13.44 1.41 -3.44
N GLY A 33 14.26 1.31 -4.49
CA GLY A 33 15.66 0.90 -4.38
C GLY A 33 15.88 -0.61 -4.53
N THR A 34 14.91 -1.44 -4.17
CA THR A 34 14.93 -2.90 -4.40
C THR A 34 14.11 -3.26 -5.64
N LEU A 35 12.93 -2.70 -5.79
CA LEU A 35 12.08 -2.85 -6.96
C LEU A 35 11.94 -1.53 -7.73
N PRO A 36 11.79 -1.57 -9.05
CA PRO A 36 11.50 -0.39 -9.83
C PRO A 36 10.09 0.15 -9.49
N LEU A 37 9.98 1.48 -9.50
CA LEU A 37 8.67 2.14 -9.36
C LEU A 37 7.82 1.94 -10.62
N GLY A 38 6.50 1.99 -10.48
CA GLY A 38 5.57 1.85 -11.60
C GLY A 38 5.86 2.82 -12.76
N SER A 39 6.24 4.06 -12.46
CA SER A 39 6.61 5.04 -13.50
C SER A 39 7.93 4.70 -14.23
N GLN A 40 8.83 3.98 -13.59
CA GLN A 40 10.08 3.51 -14.23
C GLN A 40 9.78 2.37 -15.19
N ILE A 41 8.97 1.40 -14.75
CA ILE A 41 8.49 0.28 -15.58
C ILE A 41 7.71 0.82 -16.78
N ALA A 42 6.80 1.77 -16.55
CA ALA A 42 6.01 2.37 -17.61
C ALA A 42 6.89 3.02 -18.69
N ARG A 43 7.88 3.81 -18.31
CA ARG A 43 8.84 4.42 -19.25
C ARG A 43 9.61 3.37 -20.04
N GLN A 44 10.17 2.38 -19.34
CA GLN A 44 10.92 1.29 -19.97
C GLN A 44 10.07 0.55 -21.00
N TRP A 45 8.84 0.17 -20.64
CA TRP A 45 7.93 -0.52 -21.55
C TRP A 45 7.44 0.36 -22.69
N ALA A 46 7.15 1.65 -22.41
CA ALA A 46 6.74 2.59 -23.43
C ALA A 46 7.80 2.79 -24.52
N GLU A 47 9.08 2.81 -24.15
CA GLU A 47 10.21 2.87 -25.07
C GLU A 47 10.41 1.54 -25.79
N GLN A 48 10.46 0.43 -25.06
CA GLN A 48 10.71 -0.89 -25.61
C GLN A 48 9.65 -1.36 -26.61
N TYR A 49 8.38 -0.98 -26.37
CA TYR A 49 7.24 -1.44 -27.16
C TYR A 49 6.60 -0.34 -28.02
N ASN A 50 7.26 0.82 -28.16
CA ASN A 50 6.80 1.94 -28.95
C ASN A 50 5.36 2.39 -28.60
N TYR A 51 5.11 2.64 -27.30
CA TYR A 51 3.82 3.13 -26.82
C TYR A 51 3.42 4.44 -27.55
N PRO A 52 2.23 4.51 -28.17
CA PRO A 52 1.91 5.58 -29.13
C PRO A 52 1.43 6.90 -28.48
N LEU A 53 1.09 6.89 -27.16
CA LEU A 53 0.55 8.07 -26.49
C LEU A 53 1.62 8.85 -25.72
N THR A 54 1.29 10.07 -25.30
CA THR A 54 2.24 11.01 -24.72
C THR A 54 2.64 10.70 -23.28
N ASP A 55 1.68 10.24 -22.44
CA ASP A 55 1.97 9.91 -21.05
C ASP A 55 2.60 8.51 -20.94
N LYS A 56 3.92 8.50 -20.85
CA LYS A 56 4.73 7.28 -20.73
C LYS A 56 5.04 6.90 -19.29
N THR A 57 4.44 7.55 -18.32
CA THR A 57 4.73 7.35 -16.89
C THR A 57 3.60 6.65 -16.15
N ASP A 58 2.41 6.58 -16.74
CA ASP A 58 1.27 5.86 -16.18
C ASP A 58 1.36 4.36 -16.51
N LEU A 59 1.71 3.56 -15.49
CA LEU A 59 1.88 2.11 -15.65
C LEU A 59 0.58 1.42 -16.09
N ALA A 60 -0.56 1.84 -15.58
CA ALA A 60 -1.84 1.19 -15.91
C ALA A 60 -2.19 1.36 -17.39
N ARG A 61 -1.95 2.54 -17.94
CA ARG A 61 -2.17 2.83 -19.36
C ARG A 61 -1.20 2.10 -20.29
N VAL A 62 0.10 2.13 -19.93
CA VAL A 62 1.11 1.41 -20.72
C VAL A 62 0.88 -0.11 -20.66
N ALA A 63 0.53 -0.64 -19.50
CA ALA A 63 0.16 -2.04 -19.33
C ALA A 63 -1.10 -2.41 -20.14
N GLN A 64 -2.11 -1.53 -20.18
CA GLN A 64 -3.31 -1.73 -21.00
C GLN A 64 -2.96 -1.82 -22.50
N PHE A 65 -2.10 -0.93 -22.98
CA PHE A 65 -1.62 -1.01 -24.36
C PHE A 65 -0.94 -2.36 -24.64
N LEU A 66 -0.09 -2.84 -23.74
CA LEU A 66 0.60 -4.12 -23.92
C LEU A 66 -0.34 -5.32 -23.87
N ALA A 67 -1.37 -5.26 -23.03
CA ALA A 67 -2.41 -6.30 -22.97
C ALA A 67 -3.17 -6.42 -24.30
N ILE A 68 -3.39 -5.29 -25.00
CA ILE A 68 -4.03 -5.24 -26.33
C ILE A 68 -3.04 -5.63 -27.44
N ALA A 69 -1.83 -5.06 -27.42
CA ALA A 69 -0.84 -5.23 -28.49
C ALA A 69 -0.20 -6.63 -28.51
N ARG A 70 -0.24 -7.36 -27.42
CA ARG A 70 0.35 -8.71 -27.25
C ARG A 70 -0.73 -9.74 -26.90
N TYR A 71 -1.01 -9.92 -25.61
CA TYR A 71 -2.09 -10.74 -25.06
C TYR A 71 -2.42 -10.25 -23.64
N GLU A 72 -3.62 -10.50 -23.19
CA GLU A 72 -4.20 -9.97 -21.94
C GLU A 72 -3.26 -10.10 -20.72
N MET A 73 -2.64 -11.26 -20.55
CA MET A 73 -1.76 -11.53 -19.41
C MET A 73 -0.33 -11.01 -19.56
N PHE A 74 0.06 -10.54 -20.77
CA PHE A 74 1.44 -10.15 -21.06
C PHE A 74 2.06 -9.20 -20.04
N PRO A 75 1.42 -8.07 -19.66
CA PRO A 75 2.00 -7.15 -18.68
C PRO A 75 2.14 -7.78 -17.28
N LYS A 76 1.19 -8.64 -16.87
CA LYS A 76 1.24 -9.33 -15.57
C LYS A 76 2.38 -10.37 -15.53
N ASP A 77 2.56 -11.10 -16.61
CA ASP A 77 3.69 -12.03 -16.77
C ASP A 77 5.04 -11.30 -16.83
N ALA A 78 5.08 -10.10 -17.42
CA ALA A 78 6.28 -9.29 -17.48
C ALA A 78 6.68 -8.78 -16.09
N ILE A 79 5.74 -8.25 -15.29
CA ILE A 79 5.97 -7.85 -13.89
C ILE A 79 6.46 -9.05 -13.08
N ARG A 80 5.80 -10.20 -13.22
CA ARG A 80 6.21 -11.41 -12.49
C ARG A 80 7.66 -11.79 -12.79
N ARG A 81 8.07 -11.83 -14.05
CA ARG A 81 9.45 -12.16 -14.47
C ARG A 81 10.45 -11.13 -13.95
N GLU A 82 10.08 -9.85 -13.94
CA GLU A 82 10.98 -8.78 -13.47
C GLU A 82 11.20 -8.81 -11.96
N PHE A 83 10.18 -9.20 -11.18
CA PHE A 83 10.24 -9.14 -9.72
C PHE A 83 10.66 -10.45 -9.05
N GLN A 84 10.37 -11.60 -9.67
CA GLN A 84 10.60 -12.92 -9.04
C GLN A 84 12.06 -13.19 -8.67
N ASP A 85 13.01 -12.66 -9.46
CA ASP A 85 14.45 -12.88 -9.28
C ASP A 85 15.14 -11.77 -8.46
N LYS A 86 14.35 -10.80 -7.96
CA LYS A 86 14.91 -9.72 -7.14
C LYS A 86 15.18 -10.20 -5.71
N THR A 87 16.40 -9.92 -5.27
CA THR A 87 16.78 -10.16 -3.86
C THR A 87 15.99 -9.20 -2.98
N PRO A 88 15.29 -9.69 -1.93
CA PRO A 88 14.61 -8.83 -0.99
C PRO A 88 15.63 -7.95 -0.23
N PRO A 89 15.19 -6.83 0.37
CA PRO A 89 16.05 -6.03 1.23
C PRO A 89 16.50 -6.85 2.45
N ASP A 90 17.58 -6.42 3.08
CA ASP A 90 18.00 -6.98 4.37
C ASP A 90 17.09 -6.43 5.48
N PHE A 91 16.12 -7.22 5.89
CA PHE A 91 15.15 -6.85 6.91
C PHE A 91 15.77 -6.63 8.31
N SER A 92 17.05 -6.94 8.51
CA SER A 92 17.79 -6.65 9.74
C SER A 92 18.49 -5.28 9.71
N GLU A 93 18.58 -4.66 8.53
CA GLU A 93 19.19 -3.32 8.39
C GLU A 93 18.38 -2.27 9.16
N SER A 94 19.06 -1.46 9.97
CA SER A 94 18.42 -0.37 10.72
C SER A 94 17.76 0.63 9.77
N GLY A 95 16.45 0.88 9.98
CA GLY A 95 15.65 1.76 9.12
C GLY A 95 15.16 1.12 7.82
N GLU A 96 15.36 -0.21 7.61
CA GLU A 96 14.65 -0.90 6.55
C GLU A 96 13.16 -1.00 6.92
N LEU A 97 12.31 -0.46 6.04
CA LEU A 97 10.91 -0.23 6.36
C LEU A 97 10.15 -1.49 6.73
N HIS A 98 10.27 -2.57 5.95
CA HIS A 98 9.51 -3.81 6.20
C HIS A 98 9.97 -4.49 7.48
N GLY A 99 11.29 -4.44 7.78
CA GLY A 99 11.85 -4.92 9.04
C GLY A 99 11.32 -4.13 10.24
N VAL A 100 11.32 -2.80 10.15
CA VAL A 100 10.77 -1.91 11.19
C VAL A 100 9.26 -2.18 11.39
N LEU A 101 8.49 -2.27 10.31
CA LEU A 101 7.06 -2.60 10.41
C LEU A 101 6.82 -3.99 11.01
N ALA A 102 7.69 -4.96 10.72
CA ALA A 102 7.58 -6.30 11.28
C ALA A 102 7.89 -6.37 12.80
N ASP A 103 8.62 -5.38 13.33
CA ASP A 103 8.85 -5.24 14.77
C ASP A 103 7.66 -4.62 15.52
N LEU A 104 6.71 -4.02 14.78
CA LEU A 104 5.48 -3.51 15.35
C LEU A 104 4.50 -4.66 15.62
N ASN A 105 3.87 -4.65 16.78
CA ASN A 105 2.97 -5.74 17.18
C ASN A 105 1.56 -5.57 16.61
N LEU A 106 1.45 -5.47 15.27
CA LEU A 106 0.21 -5.21 14.55
C LEU A 106 -0.38 -6.51 13.97
N PRO A 107 -1.72 -6.63 13.93
CA PRO A 107 -2.41 -7.82 13.43
C PRO A 107 -2.59 -7.86 11.92
N ILE A 108 -2.65 -6.69 11.24
CA ILE A 108 -2.96 -6.58 9.81
C ILE A 108 -2.04 -5.57 9.15
N TYR A 109 -1.52 -5.96 8.00
CA TYR A 109 -0.76 -5.14 7.05
C TYR A 109 -1.46 -5.22 5.70
N ILE A 110 -1.84 -4.09 5.12
CA ILE A 110 -2.47 -4.02 3.80
C ILE A 110 -1.44 -3.52 2.81
N THR A 111 -1.39 -4.11 1.63
CA THR A 111 -0.48 -3.67 0.57
C THR A 111 -1.16 -3.68 -0.81
N THR A 112 -0.79 -2.73 -1.66
CA THR A 112 -1.10 -2.77 -3.10
C THR A 112 0.09 -3.29 -3.92
N ASN A 113 1.22 -3.57 -3.27
CA ASN A 113 2.38 -4.16 -3.92
C ASN A 113 2.12 -5.63 -4.24
N TYR A 114 2.74 -6.10 -5.31
CA TYR A 114 2.65 -7.50 -5.75
C TYR A 114 3.71 -8.39 -5.09
N ASP A 115 4.80 -7.78 -4.55
CA ASP A 115 5.88 -8.48 -3.86
C ASP A 115 5.45 -9.02 -2.49
N ASP A 116 6.25 -9.92 -1.93
CA ASP A 116 6.01 -10.55 -0.64
C ASP A 116 6.94 -10.02 0.49
N PHE A 117 7.54 -8.84 0.33
CA PHE A 117 8.55 -8.34 1.26
C PHE A 117 8.02 -8.17 2.69
N MET A 118 6.81 -7.63 2.86
CA MET A 118 6.21 -7.52 4.20
C MET A 118 5.99 -8.90 4.84
N PHE A 119 5.53 -9.88 4.08
CA PHE A 119 5.35 -11.24 4.57
C PHE A 119 6.68 -11.88 4.95
N ARG A 120 7.72 -11.72 4.12
CA ARG A 120 9.08 -12.22 4.41
C ARG A 120 9.68 -11.53 5.62
N ALA A 121 9.49 -10.22 5.80
CA ALA A 121 9.97 -9.49 6.97
C ALA A 121 9.35 -10.03 8.26
N LEU A 122 8.05 -10.28 8.27
CA LEU A 122 7.36 -10.92 9.41
C LEU A 122 7.91 -12.32 9.71
N LYS A 123 8.15 -13.14 8.66
CA LYS A 123 8.78 -14.46 8.81
C LYS A 123 10.21 -14.35 9.33
N HIS A 124 10.98 -13.36 8.88
CA HIS A 124 12.32 -13.09 9.39
C HIS A 124 12.34 -12.77 10.89
N ARG A 125 11.28 -12.14 11.41
CA ARG A 125 11.04 -11.93 12.85
C ARG A 125 10.40 -13.13 13.54
N ASN A 126 10.39 -14.33 12.93
CA ASN A 126 9.79 -15.56 13.45
C ASN A 126 8.29 -15.42 13.79
N ARG A 127 7.57 -14.50 13.13
CA ARG A 127 6.12 -14.36 13.30
C ARG A 127 5.38 -15.36 12.42
N MET A 128 4.30 -15.93 12.95
CA MET A 128 3.46 -16.89 12.22
C MET A 128 2.48 -16.17 11.29
N ALA A 129 3.03 -15.36 10.37
CA ALA A 129 2.24 -14.58 9.45
C ALA A 129 1.53 -15.45 8.40
N GLU A 130 0.30 -15.06 8.07
CA GLU A 130 -0.43 -15.54 6.90
C GLU A 130 -0.50 -14.43 5.84
N ARG A 131 -0.74 -14.82 4.59
CA ARG A 131 -0.98 -13.87 3.52
C ARG A 131 -2.25 -14.23 2.76
N GLU A 132 -2.91 -13.20 2.27
CA GLU A 132 -4.14 -13.31 1.50
C GLU A 132 -4.19 -12.20 0.46
N PHE A 133 -5.02 -12.36 -0.58
CA PHE A 133 -5.21 -11.34 -1.60
C PHE A 133 -6.69 -11.13 -1.92
N CYS A 134 -7.01 -9.96 -2.46
CA CYS A 134 -8.37 -9.62 -2.87
C CYS A 134 -8.80 -10.41 -4.11
N ARG A 135 -9.93 -11.11 -4.02
CA ARG A 135 -10.52 -11.89 -5.13
C ARG A 135 -11.49 -11.07 -5.96
N TRP A 136 -10.98 -9.98 -6.51
CA TRP A 136 -11.81 -9.00 -7.23
C TRP A 136 -12.34 -9.48 -8.59
N ASN A 137 -11.72 -10.52 -9.18
CA ASN A 137 -12.13 -11.08 -10.46
C ASN A 137 -12.52 -12.58 -10.34
N ARG A 138 -12.97 -13.17 -11.45
CA ARG A 138 -13.47 -14.54 -11.49
C ARG A 138 -12.58 -15.51 -12.27
N PHE A 139 -11.32 -15.15 -12.50
CA PHE A 139 -10.40 -16.11 -13.14
C PHE A 139 -10.31 -17.40 -12.31
N PRO A 140 -10.34 -18.60 -12.96
CA PRO A 140 -10.28 -19.87 -12.24
C PRO A 140 -9.10 -19.97 -11.28
N GLN A 141 -7.95 -19.41 -11.64
CA GLN A 141 -6.73 -19.37 -10.83
C GLN A 141 -6.90 -18.51 -9.56
N VAL A 142 -7.79 -17.55 -9.56
CA VAL A 142 -8.13 -16.71 -8.42
C VAL A 142 -9.23 -17.36 -7.60
N ALA A 143 -10.33 -17.76 -8.25
CA ALA A 143 -11.50 -18.36 -7.60
C ALA A 143 -11.23 -19.73 -6.98
N GLY A 144 -10.29 -20.51 -7.55
CA GLY A 144 -9.91 -21.84 -7.05
C GLY A 144 -8.96 -21.84 -5.84
N GLN A 145 -8.43 -20.69 -5.43
CA GLN A 145 -7.59 -20.59 -4.24
C GLN A 145 -8.45 -20.66 -2.97
N ILE A 146 -8.07 -21.50 -2.02
CA ILE A 146 -8.71 -21.57 -0.72
C ILE A 146 -8.26 -20.37 0.11
N SER A 147 -9.21 -19.57 0.59
CA SER A 147 -8.90 -18.43 1.44
C SER A 147 -8.40 -18.87 2.82
N VAL A 148 -7.50 -18.10 3.42
CA VAL A 148 -7.14 -18.29 4.82
C VAL A 148 -8.37 -18.13 5.72
N PHE A 149 -9.31 -17.28 5.34
CA PHE A 149 -10.56 -17.06 6.07
C PHE A 149 -11.52 -18.25 6.00
N ASP A 150 -11.51 -19.03 4.90
CA ASP A 150 -12.30 -20.25 4.77
C ASP A 150 -11.85 -21.33 5.78
N ARG A 151 -10.61 -21.24 6.24
CA ARG A 151 -10.04 -22.09 7.31
C ARG A 151 -10.28 -21.54 8.71
N GLY A 152 -11.09 -20.47 8.86
CA GLY A 152 -11.41 -19.84 10.14
C GLY A 152 -10.29 -18.95 10.69
N PHE A 153 -9.30 -18.57 9.87
CA PHE A 153 -8.20 -17.71 10.29
C PHE A 153 -8.68 -16.33 10.75
N LYS A 154 -8.16 -15.90 11.90
CA LYS A 154 -8.40 -14.56 12.47
C LYS A 154 -7.05 -13.89 12.72
N PRO A 155 -6.78 -12.74 12.12
CA PRO A 155 -5.53 -12.03 12.35
C PRO A 155 -5.37 -11.61 13.81
N THR A 156 -4.17 -11.84 14.34
CA THR A 156 -3.75 -11.38 15.68
C THR A 156 -2.32 -10.83 15.60
N PRO A 157 -1.84 -10.08 16.58
CA PRO A 157 -0.44 -9.69 16.60
C PRO A 157 0.55 -10.88 16.55
N ALA A 158 0.21 -12.04 17.11
CA ALA A 158 1.06 -13.25 17.06
C ALA A 158 0.99 -13.95 15.68
N THR A 159 -0.17 -13.89 15.03
CA THR A 159 -0.43 -14.48 13.72
C THR A 159 -0.96 -13.39 12.77
N PRO A 160 -0.10 -12.45 12.35
CA PRO A 160 -0.53 -11.31 11.54
C PRO A 160 -0.87 -11.72 10.10
N LEU A 161 -1.69 -10.89 9.48
CA LEU A 161 -2.09 -11.03 8.09
C LEU A 161 -1.42 -9.96 7.22
N VAL A 162 -0.82 -10.36 6.11
CA VAL A 162 -0.50 -9.48 4.99
C VAL A 162 -1.58 -9.63 3.92
N TYR A 163 -2.35 -8.57 3.68
CA TYR A 163 -3.44 -8.57 2.72
C TYR A 163 -3.08 -7.79 1.47
N HIS A 164 -2.95 -8.51 0.34
CA HIS A 164 -2.64 -7.93 -0.98
C HIS A 164 -3.93 -7.44 -1.65
N LEU A 165 -4.20 -6.14 -1.56
CA LEU A 165 -5.42 -5.54 -2.11
C LEU A 165 -5.46 -5.61 -3.64
N HIS A 166 -4.31 -5.47 -4.30
CA HIS A 166 -4.18 -5.50 -5.76
C HIS A 166 -3.60 -6.82 -6.28
N GLY A 167 -3.73 -7.90 -5.52
CA GLY A 167 -3.23 -9.22 -5.95
C GLY A 167 -1.75 -9.44 -5.67
N HIS A 168 -1.23 -10.58 -6.11
CA HIS A 168 0.08 -11.10 -5.72
C HIS A 168 0.81 -11.77 -6.89
N LEU A 169 2.14 -11.69 -6.92
CA LEU A 169 3.00 -12.24 -7.99
C LEU A 169 2.83 -13.75 -8.23
N GLU A 170 2.53 -14.52 -7.19
CA GLU A 170 2.34 -15.98 -7.35
C GLU A 170 1.04 -16.33 -8.09
N VAL A 171 0.08 -15.41 -8.11
CA VAL A 171 -1.18 -15.53 -8.83
C VAL A 171 -1.35 -14.31 -9.74
N PRO A 172 -0.65 -14.22 -10.89
CA PRO A 172 -0.65 -13.04 -11.75
C PRO A 172 -2.04 -12.58 -12.18
N GLN A 173 -2.98 -13.53 -12.32
CA GLN A 173 -4.38 -13.25 -12.63
C GLN A 173 -5.08 -12.40 -11.57
N SER A 174 -4.58 -12.41 -10.32
CA SER A 174 -5.13 -11.59 -9.23
C SER A 174 -4.69 -10.13 -9.30
N MET A 175 -3.64 -9.79 -10.07
CA MET A 175 -3.04 -8.47 -10.08
C MET A 175 -3.98 -7.43 -10.72
N VAL A 176 -4.10 -6.27 -10.07
CA VAL A 176 -4.74 -5.06 -10.62
C VAL A 176 -3.63 -4.21 -11.23
N LEU A 177 -3.41 -4.32 -12.53
CA LEU A 177 -2.27 -3.70 -13.22
C LEU A 177 -2.66 -2.83 -14.40
N THR A 178 -3.59 -3.28 -15.24
CA THR A 178 -4.05 -2.53 -16.41
C THR A 178 -5.13 -1.51 -16.04
N GLU A 179 -5.37 -0.52 -16.90
CA GLU A 179 -6.46 0.44 -16.71
C GLU A 179 -7.81 -0.28 -16.59
N GLY A 180 -8.04 -1.33 -17.40
CA GLY A 180 -9.22 -2.18 -17.31
C GLY A 180 -9.33 -2.88 -15.95
N ASP A 181 -8.23 -3.45 -15.43
CA ASP A 181 -8.23 -4.08 -14.11
C ASP A 181 -8.63 -3.08 -13.00
N TYR A 182 -8.10 -1.84 -13.04
CA TYR A 182 -8.46 -0.80 -12.07
C TYR A 182 -9.95 -0.45 -12.13
N LEU A 183 -10.51 -0.29 -13.32
CA LEU A 183 -11.94 0.01 -13.50
C LEU A 183 -12.81 -1.14 -12.98
N ASP A 184 -12.49 -2.38 -13.35
CA ASP A 184 -13.23 -3.56 -12.92
C ASP A 184 -13.14 -3.78 -11.40
N PHE A 185 -11.94 -3.60 -10.83
CA PHE A 185 -11.73 -3.65 -9.38
C PHE A 185 -12.60 -2.63 -8.65
N LEU A 186 -12.66 -1.38 -9.11
CA LEU A 186 -13.45 -0.33 -8.48
C LEU A 186 -14.96 -0.59 -8.60
N VAL A 187 -15.40 -1.03 -9.78
CA VAL A 187 -16.81 -1.43 -9.98
C VAL A 187 -17.17 -2.57 -9.03
N ARG A 188 -16.29 -3.56 -8.91
CA ARG A 188 -16.49 -4.69 -7.99
C ARG A 188 -16.53 -4.24 -6.54
N LEU A 189 -15.55 -3.42 -6.13
CA LEU A 189 -15.47 -2.89 -4.76
C LEU A 189 -16.70 -2.07 -4.38
N SER A 190 -17.29 -1.33 -5.32
CA SER A 190 -18.48 -0.51 -5.07
C SER A 190 -19.79 -1.32 -5.01
N ARG A 191 -19.84 -2.48 -5.65
CA ARG A 191 -21.07 -3.29 -5.78
C ARG A 191 -21.14 -4.47 -4.82
N ASP A 192 -20.00 -5.00 -4.44
CA ASP A 192 -19.91 -6.23 -3.64
C ASP A 192 -19.32 -5.89 -2.26
N GLN A 193 -20.23 -5.75 -1.28
CA GLN A 193 -19.83 -5.45 0.10
C GLN A 193 -19.02 -6.58 0.75
N ASP A 194 -19.12 -7.80 0.24
CA ASP A 194 -18.40 -8.97 0.76
C ASP A 194 -17.06 -9.21 0.05
N LEU A 195 -16.70 -8.36 -0.94
CA LEU A 195 -15.41 -8.45 -1.61
C LEU A 195 -14.22 -8.37 -0.63
N LEU A 196 -14.34 -7.51 0.36
CA LEU A 196 -13.36 -7.40 1.43
C LEU A 196 -13.78 -8.24 2.63
N PRO A 197 -12.92 -9.14 3.12
CA PRO A 197 -13.19 -9.93 4.33
C PRO A 197 -13.55 -9.06 5.54
N PRO A 198 -14.38 -9.53 6.46
CA PRO A 198 -14.83 -8.73 7.62
C PRO A 198 -13.68 -8.14 8.46
N SER A 199 -12.59 -8.89 8.66
CA SER A 199 -11.42 -8.40 9.40
C SER A 199 -10.71 -7.25 8.68
N ILE A 200 -10.65 -7.26 7.34
CA ILE A 200 -10.09 -6.17 6.55
C ILE A 200 -11.00 -4.95 6.61
N ARG A 201 -12.32 -5.14 6.47
CA ARG A 201 -13.28 -4.03 6.63
C ARG A 201 -13.19 -3.40 8.01
N THR A 202 -13.09 -4.22 9.07
CA THR A 202 -12.93 -3.72 10.44
C THR A 202 -11.62 -2.95 10.62
N ALA A 203 -10.52 -3.44 10.07
CA ALA A 203 -9.23 -2.72 10.11
C ALA A 203 -9.32 -1.37 9.40
N LEU A 204 -9.85 -1.34 8.18
CA LEU A 204 -10.00 -0.11 7.39
C LEU A 204 -10.94 0.93 8.05
N ALA A 205 -11.99 0.47 8.74
CA ALA A 205 -12.97 1.36 9.38
C ALA A 205 -12.62 1.72 10.83
N GLY A 206 -11.82 0.89 11.51
CA GLY A 206 -11.64 0.95 12.96
C GLY A 206 -10.24 1.28 13.45
N THR A 207 -9.26 1.44 12.57
CA THR A 207 -7.87 1.76 12.95
C THR A 207 -7.34 3.00 12.23
N ALA A 208 -6.30 3.61 12.79
CA ALA A 208 -5.54 4.64 12.08
C ALA A 208 -4.81 4.00 10.89
N LEU A 209 -4.97 4.57 9.69
CA LEU A 209 -4.31 4.09 8.50
C LEU A 209 -2.96 4.79 8.32
N LEU A 210 -1.89 4.01 8.21
CA LEU A 210 -0.53 4.49 8.00
C LEU A 210 -0.12 4.24 6.54
N PHE A 211 -0.29 5.26 5.69
CA PHE A 211 0.04 5.19 4.27
C PHE A 211 1.53 5.41 4.02
N ILE A 212 2.23 4.42 3.50
CA ILE A 212 3.66 4.49 3.19
C ILE A 212 3.91 4.06 1.75
N GLY A 213 4.72 4.82 1.02
CA GLY A 213 5.08 4.50 -0.36
C GLY A 213 4.03 4.85 -1.41
N TYR A 214 3.08 5.71 -1.06
CA TYR A 214 2.12 6.29 -1.98
C TYR A 214 2.47 7.73 -2.30
N SER A 215 2.04 8.20 -3.48
CA SER A 215 1.90 9.62 -3.73
C SER A 215 0.46 10.03 -3.46
N LEU A 216 0.24 10.91 -2.48
CA LEU A 216 -1.09 11.45 -2.19
C LEU A 216 -1.68 12.26 -3.37
N MET A 217 -0.82 12.65 -4.31
CA MET A 217 -1.22 13.32 -5.55
C MET A 217 -1.65 12.35 -6.64
N ASP A 218 -1.34 11.05 -6.49
CA ASP A 218 -1.69 10.03 -7.47
C ASP A 218 -3.20 9.79 -7.48
N TRP A 219 -3.80 9.94 -8.65
CA TRP A 219 -5.24 9.74 -8.82
C TRP A 219 -5.66 8.30 -8.51
N SER A 220 -4.83 7.32 -8.87
CA SER A 220 -5.14 5.91 -8.64
C SER A 220 -5.25 5.60 -7.14
N PHE A 221 -4.34 6.14 -6.32
CA PHE A 221 -4.43 6.06 -4.87
C PHE A 221 -5.72 6.70 -4.32
N ARG A 222 -6.02 7.93 -4.78
CA ARG A 222 -7.22 8.65 -4.33
C ARG A 222 -8.52 7.92 -4.67
N VAL A 223 -8.57 7.32 -5.86
CA VAL A 223 -9.74 6.56 -6.32
C VAL A 223 -9.90 5.28 -5.51
N VAL A 224 -8.82 4.54 -5.27
CA VAL A 224 -8.86 3.34 -4.42
C VAL A 224 -9.30 3.69 -3.01
N LEU A 225 -8.71 4.73 -2.41
CA LEU A 225 -9.10 5.18 -1.07
C LEU A 225 -10.58 5.55 -1.00
N ARG A 226 -11.08 6.31 -1.99
CA ARG A 226 -12.49 6.68 -2.07
C ARG A 226 -13.40 5.46 -2.26
N GLY A 227 -13.00 4.49 -3.06
CA GLY A 227 -13.72 3.23 -3.24
C GLY A 227 -13.81 2.43 -1.93
N LEU A 228 -12.70 2.33 -1.20
CA LEU A 228 -12.65 1.68 0.11
C LEU A 228 -13.58 2.37 1.12
N VAL A 229 -13.49 3.70 1.24
CA VAL A 229 -14.36 4.48 2.14
C VAL A 229 -15.83 4.32 1.77
N GLY A 230 -16.16 4.41 0.48
CA GLY A 230 -17.53 4.26 -0.01
C GLY A 230 -18.12 2.86 0.25
N SER A 231 -17.28 1.81 0.14
CA SER A 231 -17.70 0.43 0.40
C SER A 231 -17.96 0.13 1.88
N LEU A 232 -17.35 0.90 2.78
CA LEU A 232 -17.48 0.69 4.23
C LEU A 232 -18.73 1.36 4.83
N GLY A 233 -19.40 2.25 4.09
CA GLY A 233 -20.62 2.92 4.55
C GLY A 233 -20.47 3.78 5.81
N ALA A 234 -19.25 4.00 6.26
CA ALA A 234 -18.91 4.72 7.47
C ALA A 234 -18.01 5.92 7.18
N SER A 235 -18.23 7.01 7.87
CA SER A 235 -17.20 8.05 8.03
C SER A 235 -16.00 7.41 8.70
N LEU A 236 -14.85 7.40 8.03
CA LEU A 236 -13.59 7.05 8.68
C LEU A 236 -13.29 8.17 9.70
N GLY A 237 -13.78 8.01 10.92
CA GLY A 237 -13.59 8.98 12.00
C GLY A 237 -12.17 8.95 12.61
N TYR A 238 -11.20 8.44 11.87
CA TYR A 238 -9.83 8.24 12.36
C TYR A 238 -8.82 9.13 11.63
N THR A 239 -7.79 9.50 12.36
CA THR A 239 -6.65 10.22 11.82
C THR A 239 -5.81 9.27 10.97
N GLY A 240 -5.63 9.56 9.70
CA GLY A 240 -4.65 8.89 8.86
C GLY A 240 -3.27 9.55 9.00
N LEU A 241 -2.22 8.77 8.82
CA LEU A 241 -0.86 9.28 8.65
C LEU A 241 -0.36 8.90 7.26
N ALA A 242 0.22 9.84 6.55
CA ALA A 242 0.83 9.58 5.26
C ALA A 242 2.31 9.99 5.25
N VAL A 243 3.16 9.10 4.78
CA VAL A 243 4.57 9.39 4.49
C VAL A 243 4.66 9.82 3.03
N GLN A 244 5.07 11.07 2.80
CA GLN A 244 5.06 11.71 1.48
C GLN A 244 6.40 12.34 1.17
N LEU A 245 6.97 12.00 0.01
CA LEU A 245 8.12 12.72 -0.52
C LEU A 245 7.71 14.16 -0.87
N PRO A 246 8.44 15.17 -0.38
CA PRO A 246 8.22 16.54 -0.82
C PRO A 246 8.57 16.65 -2.32
N PRO A 247 7.83 17.43 -3.11
CA PRO A 247 8.24 17.77 -4.46
C PRO A 247 9.63 18.39 -4.46
N ARG A 248 10.44 18.07 -5.47
CA ARG A 248 11.81 18.58 -5.58
C ARG A 248 11.82 20.12 -5.60
N GLY A 249 12.66 20.73 -4.77
CA GLY A 249 12.83 22.18 -4.70
C GLY A 249 11.75 22.94 -3.93
N MET A 250 10.82 22.24 -3.26
CA MET A 250 9.77 22.86 -2.45
C MET A 250 10.37 23.53 -1.21
N VAL A 251 10.07 24.81 -1.04
CA VAL A 251 10.44 25.58 0.17
C VAL A 251 9.40 25.38 1.28
N GLU A 252 9.74 25.74 2.54
CA GLU A 252 8.89 25.49 3.71
C GLU A 252 7.46 26.06 3.53
N GLN A 253 7.34 27.28 3.04
CA GLN A 253 6.06 27.93 2.78
C GLN A 253 5.17 27.19 1.77
N GLU A 254 5.79 26.51 0.80
CA GLU A 254 5.09 25.68 -0.18
C GLU A 254 4.64 24.36 0.46
N ARG A 255 5.44 23.78 1.37
CA ARG A 255 5.05 22.61 2.15
C ARG A 255 3.83 22.90 3.03
N GLU A 256 3.80 24.02 3.73
CA GLU A 256 2.66 24.43 4.53
C GLU A 256 1.38 24.58 3.69
N ARG A 257 1.49 25.17 2.50
CA ARG A 257 0.37 25.28 1.57
C ARG A 257 -0.08 23.91 1.05
N ALA A 258 0.87 23.02 0.70
CA ALA A 258 0.56 21.69 0.25
C ALA A 258 -0.10 20.86 1.36
N GLN A 259 0.39 20.99 2.60
CA GLN A 259 -0.23 20.37 3.78
C GLN A 259 -1.67 20.85 3.94
N GLY A 260 -1.88 22.18 3.98
CA GLY A 260 -3.23 22.76 4.12
C GLY A 260 -4.19 22.30 3.01
N TYR A 261 -3.71 22.20 1.76
CA TYR A 261 -4.51 21.66 0.67
C TYR A 261 -4.85 20.17 0.88
N LEU A 262 -3.90 19.36 1.30
CA LEU A 262 -4.13 17.93 1.54
C LEU A 262 -5.08 17.70 2.71
N ASP A 263 -4.91 18.44 3.80
CA ASP A 263 -5.79 18.39 4.97
C ASP A 263 -7.24 18.73 4.56
N GLU A 264 -7.44 19.82 3.81
CA GLU A 264 -8.75 20.22 3.33
C GLU A 264 -9.34 19.21 2.31
N TYR A 265 -8.50 18.67 1.44
CA TYR A 265 -8.92 17.66 0.45
C TYR A 265 -9.44 16.39 1.15
N PHE A 266 -8.68 15.84 2.10
CA PHE A 266 -9.05 14.60 2.76
C PHE A 266 -10.21 14.80 3.75
N ASP A 267 -10.24 15.93 4.48
CA ASP A 267 -11.35 16.27 5.38
C ASP A 267 -12.66 16.42 4.61
N ARG A 268 -12.70 17.25 3.57
CA ARG A 268 -13.94 17.51 2.79
C ARG A 268 -14.44 16.33 1.97
N ILE A 269 -13.53 15.51 1.41
CA ILE A 269 -13.92 14.45 0.48
C ILE A 269 -14.17 13.15 1.21
N GLN A 270 -13.46 12.91 2.31
CA GLN A 270 -13.42 11.60 2.95
C GLN A 270 -13.68 11.64 4.46
N ASN A 271 -13.82 12.82 5.05
CA ASN A 271 -13.91 13.01 6.50
C ASN A 271 -12.76 12.33 7.26
N ILE A 272 -11.55 12.36 6.67
CA ILE A 272 -10.32 11.78 7.21
C ILE A 272 -9.34 12.91 7.49
N LYS A 273 -8.88 13.06 8.72
CA LYS A 273 -7.70 13.87 9.01
C LYS A 273 -6.45 13.11 8.61
N VAL A 274 -5.61 13.70 7.77
CA VAL A 274 -4.35 13.10 7.35
C VAL A 274 -3.19 13.96 7.83
N ASN A 275 -2.41 13.47 8.77
CA ASN A 275 -1.12 14.07 9.11
C ASN A 275 -0.07 13.62 8.09
N VAL A 276 0.74 14.53 7.56
CA VAL A 276 1.75 14.20 6.56
C VAL A 276 3.15 14.32 7.15
N PHE A 277 3.88 13.21 7.12
CA PHE A 277 5.33 13.20 7.34
C PHE A 277 6.03 13.46 6.00
N TRP A 278 6.71 14.59 5.88
CA TRP A 278 7.48 14.96 4.70
C TRP A 278 8.87 14.34 4.73
N GLY A 279 9.02 13.24 4.02
CA GLY A 279 10.26 12.48 3.93
C GLY A 279 10.06 11.20 3.12
N ASP A 280 11.11 10.45 2.92
CA ASP A 280 11.00 9.13 2.30
C ASP A 280 10.65 8.03 3.31
N ALA A 281 10.38 6.84 2.79
CA ALA A 281 9.99 5.69 3.61
C ALA A 281 11.11 5.25 4.57
N ARG A 282 12.39 5.43 4.19
CA ARG A 282 13.55 5.06 5.00
C ARG A 282 13.76 6.07 6.14
N GLU A 283 13.63 7.37 5.85
CA GLU A 283 13.68 8.42 6.88
C GLU A 283 12.58 8.21 7.94
N PHE A 284 11.36 7.95 7.48
CA PHE A 284 10.24 7.64 8.38
C PHE A 284 10.52 6.38 9.22
N ALA A 285 10.96 5.29 8.57
CA ALA A 285 11.25 4.03 9.25
C ALA A 285 12.36 4.18 10.31
N GLY A 286 13.43 4.92 9.99
CA GLY A 286 14.51 5.20 10.93
C GLY A 286 14.04 5.95 12.17
N GLU A 287 13.21 7.00 11.99
CA GLU A 287 12.67 7.76 13.12
C GLU A 287 11.63 6.95 13.91
N LEU A 288 10.78 6.17 13.23
CA LEU A 288 9.83 5.27 13.88
C LEU A 288 10.56 4.21 14.73
N CYS A 289 11.61 3.58 14.19
CA CYS A 289 12.42 2.59 14.90
C CYS A 289 13.01 3.17 16.19
N ARG A 290 13.69 4.33 16.07
CA ARG A 290 14.30 5.01 17.23
C ARG A 290 13.27 5.32 18.31
N ARG A 291 12.13 5.92 17.95
CA ARG A 291 11.09 6.28 18.92
C ARG A 291 10.38 5.06 19.50
N TRP A 292 10.21 4.01 18.70
CA TRP A 292 9.57 2.76 19.15
C TRP A 292 10.43 2.01 20.17
N GLU A 293 11.76 2.01 20.01
CA GLU A 293 12.70 1.44 20.99
C GLU A 293 12.57 2.12 22.37
N ASP A 294 12.45 3.45 22.40
CA ASP A 294 12.25 4.22 23.63
C ASP A 294 10.85 4.03 24.25
N TYR A 295 9.85 3.64 23.44
CA TYR A 295 8.45 3.54 23.82
C TYR A 295 7.98 2.11 24.17
N ARG A 296 8.79 1.12 23.85
CA ARG A 296 8.51 -0.28 24.21
C ARG A 296 8.38 -0.45 25.73
N PRO A 297 7.34 -1.21 26.22
CA PRO A 297 7.22 -1.55 27.63
C PRO A 297 8.34 -2.47 28.10
#